data_e4440f0218c7bca6678cf06f17e31c69
#
_entry.id   e4440f0218c7bca6678cf06f17e31c69
#
_cell.length_a   1.000
_cell.length_b   1.000
_cell.length_c   1.000
_cell.angle_alpha   90.00
_cell.angle_beta   90.00
_cell.angle_gamma   90.00
#
_symmetry.space_group_name_H-M   'P 1'
#
loop_
_entity.id
_entity.type
_entity.pdbx_description
1 polymer ?
#
loop_
_entity_poly.entity_id
_entity_poly.type
_entity_poly.pdbx_seq_one_letter_code
_entity_poly.pdbx_strand_id
1 'polypeptide(L)'
;FKGGNAIFTFPSSPVKCPGAPQKICYIFEHYLRKNKKSANISYNTSLPNIFGVKHYADALWEVAKGRKIAVNTRTNLVEVLPSGREAVFENLETGAKFTTDFNLLHVTPPMSTSEALRNSGDLVNEAGFVNVNRHTLRHMKYSNVFALGDCANSPNSKTAAAAAAQSQVVYKNLSAVMEGKDPFKNYDGYASCPLVTGYNTCILAEFDYNLQPLETFPFAQAKE
;
A
#
# COMPACT_ATOMS: atom_id res chain seq x y z
N PHE A 1 -0.06 25.35 7.50
CA PHE A 1 0.90 24.76 8.43
C PHE A 1 1.97 25.77 8.77
N LYS A 2 2.20 26.01 10.07
CA LYS A 2 3.11 27.04 10.60
C LYS A 2 4.44 26.48 11.15
N GLY A 3 4.65 25.17 11.09
CA GLY A 3 5.81 24.45 11.66
C GLY A 3 5.42 23.49 12.77
N GLY A 4 6.41 22.84 13.38
CA GLY A 4 6.24 21.83 14.43
C GLY A 4 6.23 20.41 13.90
N ASN A 5 5.58 19.48 14.60
CA ASN A 5 5.58 18.06 14.30
C ASN A 5 4.55 17.72 13.20
N ALA A 6 5.00 17.13 12.11
CA ALA A 6 4.17 16.63 11.02
C ALA A 6 4.33 15.10 10.95
N ILE A 7 3.26 14.39 11.26
CA ILE A 7 3.26 12.93 11.44
C ILE A 7 2.46 12.28 10.32
N PHE A 8 3.04 11.25 9.68
CA PHE A 8 2.41 10.44 8.65
C PHE A 8 2.38 8.99 9.10
N THR A 9 1.29 8.26 8.80
CA THR A 9 1.08 6.92 9.34
C THR A 9 0.77 5.87 8.28
N PHE A 10 1.22 4.64 8.53
CA PHE A 10 0.86 3.44 7.79
C PHE A 10 0.32 2.40 8.79
N PRO A 11 -0.93 1.92 8.65
CA PRO A 11 -1.59 1.08 9.64
C PRO A 11 -1.14 -0.38 9.59
N SER A 12 -1.46 -1.14 10.63
CA SER A 12 -1.23 -2.59 10.74
C SER A 12 -2.25 -3.45 10.00
N SER A 13 -3.24 -2.85 9.36
CA SER A 13 -4.26 -3.54 8.54
C SER A 13 -3.83 -3.67 7.08
N PRO A 14 -4.51 -4.49 6.27
CA PRO A 14 -4.33 -4.48 4.83
C PRO A 14 -4.50 -3.08 4.25
N VAL A 15 -3.56 -2.65 3.41
CA VAL A 15 -3.56 -1.32 2.79
C VAL A 15 -3.62 -1.47 1.28
N LYS A 16 -4.53 -0.72 0.67
CA LYS A 16 -4.59 -0.56 -0.79
C LYS A 16 -3.56 0.49 -1.19
N CYS A 17 -2.76 0.20 -2.23
CA CYS A 17 -1.64 1.03 -2.66
C CYS A 17 -0.63 1.33 -1.51
N PRO A 18 0.15 0.34 -1.05
CA PRO A 18 1.00 0.45 0.14
C PRO A 18 2.07 1.54 0.08
N GLY A 19 2.36 2.08 -1.11
CA GLY A 19 3.22 3.25 -1.27
C GLY A 19 2.53 4.59 -1.01
N ALA A 20 1.20 4.66 -1.01
CA ALA A 20 0.46 5.93 -0.91
C ALA A 20 0.76 6.73 0.37
N PRO A 21 0.83 6.14 1.57
CA PRO A 21 1.15 6.87 2.79
C PRO A 21 2.50 7.58 2.77
N GLN A 22 3.49 6.99 2.10
CA GLN A 22 4.80 7.61 1.95
C GLN A 22 4.80 8.77 0.94
N LYS A 23 4.05 8.63 -0.15
CA LYS A 23 4.00 9.67 -1.21
C LYS A 23 3.60 11.02 -0.64
N ILE A 24 2.55 11.06 0.17
CA ILE A 24 2.09 12.33 0.76
C ILE A 24 3.12 12.91 1.75
N CYS A 25 3.86 12.07 2.47
CA CYS A 25 4.94 12.50 3.34
C CYS A 25 6.05 13.22 2.54
N TYR A 26 6.50 12.62 1.43
CA TYR A 26 7.53 13.20 0.56
C TYR A 26 7.04 14.46 -0.16
N ILE A 27 5.81 14.48 -0.66
CA ILE A 27 5.20 15.67 -1.28
C ILE A 27 5.09 16.81 -0.28
N PHE A 28 4.72 16.52 0.97
CA PHE A 28 4.65 17.52 2.03
C PHE A 28 6.04 18.09 2.36
N GLU A 29 7.07 17.23 2.48
CA GLU A 29 8.45 17.69 2.67
C GLU A 29 8.89 18.59 1.51
N HIS A 30 8.66 18.16 0.27
CA HIS A 30 9.00 18.94 -0.91
C HIS A 30 8.31 20.31 -0.90
N TYR A 31 7.02 20.36 -0.56
CA TYR A 31 6.27 21.60 -0.42
C TYR A 31 6.92 22.53 0.63
N LEU A 32 7.28 22.02 1.79
CA LEU A 32 7.93 22.83 2.83
C LEU A 32 9.27 23.36 2.36
N ARG A 33 10.11 22.53 1.81
CA ARG A 33 11.44 22.90 1.30
C ARG A 33 11.34 23.97 0.19
N LYS A 34 10.42 23.79 -0.77
CA LYS A 34 10.16 24.75 -1.84
C LYS A 34 9.70 26.12 -1.31
N ASN A 35 8.93 26.13 -0.23
CA ASN A 35 8.42 27.36 0.38
C ASN A 35 9.28 27.88 1.55
N LYS A 36 10.52 27.35 1.72
CA LYS A 36 11.45 27.72 2.80
C LYS A 36 10.81 27.60 4.20
N LYS A 37 9.96 26.60 4.39
CA LYS A 37 9.35 26.23 5.68
C LYS A 37 10.02 24.99 6.24
N SER A 38 9.92 24.79 7.55
CA SER A 38 10.48 23.61 8.23
C SER A 38 9.43 22.91 9.10
N ALA A 39 9.63 21.63 9.33
CA ALA A 39 8.90 20.80 10.27
C ALA A 39 9.80 19.65 10.75
N ASN A 40 9.44 19.08 11.90
CA ASN A 40 9.90 17.75 12.30
C ASN A 40 8.97 16.73 11.63
N ILE A 41 9.46 16.08 10.57
CA ILE A 41 8.63 15.14 9.79
C ILE A 41 8.93 13.72 10.26
N SER A 42 7.90 12.96 10.62
CA SER A 42 8.01 11.54 10.89
C SER A 42 7.05 10.71 10.04
N TYR A 43 7.54 9.58 9.56
CA TYR A 43 6.78 8.52 8.92
C TYR A 43 6.77 7.30 9.84
N ASN A 44 5.60 6.96 10.38
CA ASN A 44 5.40 5.87 11.32
C ASN A 44 4.69 4.73 10.58
N THR A 45 5.36 3.59 10.45
CA THR A 45 4.84 2.44 9.73
C THR A 45 4.78 1.20 10.60
N SER A 46 3.66 0.48 10.52
CA SER A 46 3.52 -0.84 11.14
C SER A 46 4.43 -1.91 10.51
N LEU A 47 4.93 -1.67 9.30
CA LEU A 47 5.83 -2.59 8.61
C LEU A 47 7.18 -2.69 9.33
N PRO A 48 7.87 -3.84 9.19
CA PRO A 48 9.22 -4.01 9.72
C PRO A 48 10.28 -3.23 8.93
N ASN A 49 9.92 -2.67 7.79
CA ASN A 49 10.79 -1.87 6.93
C ASN A 49 9.99 -0.68 6.35
N ILE A 50 10.67 0.30 5.78
CA ILE A 50 10.05 1.48 5.14
C ILE A 50 9.12 1.11 3.96
N PHE A 51 9.40 -0.03 3.29
CA PHE A 51 8.58 -0.60 2.22
C PHE A 51 8.75 -2.12 2.18
N GLY A 52 7.73 -2.85 1.66
CA GLY A 52 7.71 -4.31 1.66
C GLY A 52 8.74 -4.97 0.73
N VAL A 53 9.14 -4.30 -0.34
CA VAL A 53 10.12 -4.81 -1.30
C VAL A 53 11.49 -4.22 -0.99
N LYS A 54 12.44 -5.07 -0.55
CA LYS A 54 13.76 -4.63 -0.06
C LYS A 54 14.52 -3.76 -1.06
N HIS A 55 14.52 -4.13 -2.32
CA HIS A 55 15.21 -3.39 -3.39
C HIS A 55 14.82 -1.90 -3.43
N TYR A 56 13.53 -1.62 -3.32
CA TYR A 56 13.02 -0.24 -3.30
C TYR A 56 13.07 0.38 -1.90
N ALA A 57 13.01 -0.44 -0.85
CA ALA A 57 13.15 0.03 0.52
C ALA A 57 14.53 0.66 0.75
N ASP A 58 15.60 0.06 0.24
CA ASP A 58 16.96 0.58 0.37
C ASP A 58 17.08 1.99 -0.25
N ALA A 59 16.49 2.19 -1.44
CA ALA A 59 16.48 3.51 -2.08
C ALA A 59 15.62 4.54 -1.31
N LEU A 60 14.47 4.12 -0.76
CA LEU A 60 13.60 4.98 0.05
C LEU A 60 14.23 5.40 1.37
N TRP A 61 15.07 4.55 1.98
CA TRP A 61 15.85 4.92 3.14
C TRP A 61 16.83 6.06 2.84
N GLU A 62 17.51 6.02 1.69
CA GLU A 62 18.41 7.10 1.29
C GLU A 62 17.63 8.41 1.05
N VAL A 63 16.46 8.34 0.41
CA VAL A 63 15.57 9.50 0.23
C VAL A 63 15.16 10.09 1.59
N ALA A 64 14.66 9.25 2.50
CA ALA A 64 14.20 9.70 3.82
C ALA A 64 15.34 10.33 4.63
N LYS A 65 16.53 9.70 4.64
CA LYS A 65 17.74 10.21 5.30
C LYS A 65 18.18 11.55 4.71
N GLY A 66 18.28 11.65 3.39
CA GLY A 66 18.70 12.88 2.70
C GLY A 66 17.74 14.06 2.96
N ARG A 67 16.47 13.78 3.25
CA ARG A 67 15.43 14.76 3.57
C ARG A 67 15.15 14.94 5.05
N LYS A 68 15.92 14.29 5.91
CA LYS A 68 15.78 14.35 7.37
C LYS A 68 14.37 13.95 7.86
N ILE A 69 13.73 12.99 7.19
CA ILE A 69 12.47 12.41 7.61
C ILE A 69 12.78 11.28 8.60
N ALA A 70 12.27 11.39 9.83
CA ALA A 70 12.37 10.31 10.81
C ALA A 70 11.43 9.16 10.40
N VAL A 71 11.96 7.95 10.27
CA VAL A 71 11.17 6.75 9.93
C VAL A 71 11.16 5.82 11.14
N ASN A 72 9.97 5.55 11.66
CA ASN A 72 9.72 4.64 12.78
C ASN A 72 9.00 3.41 12.25
N THR A 73 9.72 2.30 12.15
CA THR A 73 9.16 1.00 11.73
C THR A 73 8.48 0.31 12.92
N ARG A 74 7.63 -0.72 12.64
CA ARG A 74 6.87 -1.46 13.66
C ARG A 74 6.11 -0.55 14.62
N THR A 75 5.67 0.61 14.12
CA THR A 75 5.02 1.65 14.90
C THR A 75 3.63 1.91 14.33
N ASN A 76 2.60 1.54 15.09
CA ASN A 76 1.20 1.64 14.68
C ASN A 76 0.47 2.74 15.45
N LEU A 77 -0.27 3.58 14.74
CA LEU A 77 -1.19 4.54 15.37
C LEU A 77 -2.39 3.78 15.93
N VAL A 78 -2.65 3.90 17.21
CA VAL A 78 -3.75 3.22 17.89
C VAL A 78 -4.87 4.15 18.36
N GLU A 79 -4.55 5.43 18.63
CA GLU A 79 -5.54 6.39 19.09
C GLU A 79 -5.14 7.82 18.70
N VAL A 80 -6.13 8.67 18.50
CA VAL A 80 -5.95 10.11 18.31
C VAL A 80 -6.72 10.85 19.40
N LEU A 81 -6.05 11.76 20.10
CA LEU A 81 -6.62 12.60 21.17
C LEU A 81 -6.72 14.04 20.64
N PRO A 82 -7.87 14.42 20.01
CA PRO A 82 -7.96 15.69 19.28
C PRO A 82 -7.83 16.93 20.15
N SER A 83 -8.32 16.89 21.38
CA SER A 83 -8.29 18.01 22.33
C SER A 83 -6.86 18.42 22.69
N GLY A 84 -5.97 17.45 22.87
CA GLY A 84 -4.54 17.66 23.13
C GLY A 84 -3.69 17.77 21.88
N ARG A 85 -4.26 17.51 20.69
CA ARG A 85 -3.47 17.27 19.46
C ARG A 85 -2.38 16.24 19.68
N GLU A 86 -2.76 15.13 20.26
CA GLU A 86 -1.86 14.03 20.59
C GLU A 86 -2.26 12.76 19.83
N ALA A 87 -1.27 11.96 19.49
CA ALA A 87 -1.42 10.67 18.84
C ALA A 87 -0.74 9.60 19.69
N VAL A 88 -1.45 8.51 19.96
CA VAL A 88 -0.92 7.37 20.72
C VAL A 88 -0.45 6.32 19.72
N PHE A 89 0.78 5.93 19.85
CA PHE A 89 1.42 4.89 19.04
C PHE A 89 1.75 3.66 19.90
N GLU A 90 1.73 2.51 19.26
CA GLU A 90 2.17 1.24 19.81
C GLU A 90 3.37 0.71 19.04
N ASN A 91 4.43 0.35 19.75
CA ASN A 91 5.52 -0.41 19.19
C ASN A 91 5.10 -1.88 19.07
N LEU A 92 4.97 -2.39 17.84
CA LEU A 92 4.47 -3.74 17.56
C LEU A 92 5.45 -4.86 17.95
N GLU A 93 6.67 -4.54 18.31
CA GLU A 93 7.67 -5.52 18.77
C GLU A 93 7.61 -5.69 20.29
N THR A 94 7.42 -4.60 21.02
CA THR A 94 7.45 -4.61 22.48
C THR A 94 6.07 -4.49 23.12
N GLY A 95 5.04 -4.06 22.36
CA GLY A 95 3.72 -3.71 22.88
C GLY A 95 3.67 -2.38 23.67
N ALA A 96 4.81 -1.69 23.78
CA ALA A 96 4.87 -0.43 24.52
C ALA A 96 4.13 0.68 23.77
N LYS A 97 3.32 1.44 24.51
CA LYS A 97 2.62 2.62 23.99
C LYS A 97 3.33 3.90 24.40
N PHE A 98 3.29 4.87 23.48
CA PHE A 98 3.78 6.22 23.75
C PHE A 98 2.89 7.27 23.07
N THR A 99 2.85 8.45 23.63
CA THR A 99 2.07 9.58 23.13
C THR A 99 3.01 10.64 22.58
N THR A 100 2.63 11.26 21.47
CA THR A 100 3.36 12.38 20.86
C THR A 100 2.39 13.45 20.40
N ASP A 101 2.76 14.72 20.53
CA ASP A 101 2.01 15.84 20.01
C ASP A 101 2.20 16.01 18.50
N PHE A 102 1.21 16.60 17.84
CA PHE A 102 1.29 16.92 16.42
C PHE A 102 0.73 18.31 16.09
N ASN A 103 1.31 18.93 15.09
CA ASN A 103 0.77 20.12 14.42
C ASN A 103 0.06 19.76 13.12
N LEU A 104 0.47 18.64 12.51
CA LEU A 104 -0.18 17.98 11.38
C LEU A 104 -0.12 16.46 11.60
N LEU A 105 -1.26 15.80 11.48
CA LEU A 105 -1.36 14.35 11.47
C LEU A 105 -2.05 13.90 10.19
N HIS A 106 -1.35 13.10 9.40
CA HIS A 106 -1.92 12.40 8.24
C HIS A 106 -2.16 10.95 8.63
N VAL A 107 -3.42 10.58 8.77
CA VAL A 107 -3.84 9.22 9.11
C VAL A 107 -4.18 8.46 7.83
N THR A 108 -3.48 7.34 7.60
CA THR A 108 -3.94 6.33 6.65
C THR A 108 -4.83 5.36 7.43
N PRO A 109 -6.14 5.33 7.16
CA PRO A 109 -7.07 4.51 7.94
C PRO A 109 -6.92 3.02 7.60
N PRO A 110 -7.36 2.12 8.48
CA PRO A 110 -7.59 0.73 8.16
C PRO A 110 -8.50 0.56 6.94
N MET A 111 -8.21 -0.41 6.10
CA MET A 111 -8.93 -0.64 4.85
C MET A 111 -9.55 -2.04 4.82
N SER A 112 -10.72 -2.14 4.21
CA SER A 112 -11.46 -3.40 4.02
C SER A 112 -12.23 -3.38 2.70
N THR A 113 -12.95 -4.45 2.41
CA THR A 113 -13.96 -4.47 1.35
C THR A 113 -15.25 -3.80 1.80
N SER A 114 -16.20 -3.58 0.87
CA SER A 114 -17.50 -3.02 1.21
C SER A 114 -18.29 -3.96 2.15
N GLU A 115 -19.20 -3.39 2.93
CA GLU A 115 -20.06 -4.16 3.83
C GLU A 115 -20.91 -5.17 3.08
N ALA A 116 -21.48 -4.79 1.95
CA ALA A 116 -22.27 -5.68 1.09
C ALA A 116 -21.47 -6.92 0.68
N LEU A 117 -20.19 -6.74 0.38
CA LEU A 117 -19.32 -7.86 0.01
C LEU A 117 -18.98 -8.73 1.22
N ARG A 118 -18.64 -8.13 2.35
CA ARG A 118 -18.35 -8.87 3.59
C ARG A 118 -19.52 -9.75 4.05
N ASN A 119 -20.75 -9.31 3.78
CA ASN A 119 -21.99 -10.03 4.15
C ASN A 119 -22.47 -11.00 3.05
N SER A 120 -21.68 -11.26 2.00
CA SER A 120 -22.09 -12.11 0.87
C SER A 120 -21.83 -13.62 1.06
N GLY A 121 -21.66 -14.06 2.29
CA GLY A 121 -21.53 -15.48 2.63
C GLY A 121 -20.33 -16.15 1.94
N ASP A 122 -20.61 -17.25 1.24
CA ASP A 122 -19.60 -18.09 0.59
C ASP A 122 -18.81 -17.43 -0.56
N LEU A 123 -19.17 -16.21 -0.96
CA LEU A 123 -18.39 -15.48 -1.97
C LEU A 123 -17.08 -14.95 -1.43
N VAL A 124 -16.96 -14.76 -0.13
CA VAL A 124 -15.78 -14.15 0.50
C VAL A 124 -15.08 -15.10 1.46
N ASN A 125 -13.81 -14.81 1.70
CA ASN A 125 -13.08 -15.44 2.79
C ASN A 125 -13.38 -14.75 4.14
N GLU A 126 -12.80 -15.23 5.24
CA GLU A 126 -12.99 -14.71 6.59
C GLU A 126 -12.61 -13.21 6.72
N ALA A 127 -11.69 -12.73 5.87
CA ALA A 127 -11.31 -11.31 5.82
C ALA A 127 -12.24 -10.45 4.94
N GLY A 128 -13.29 -11.03 4.36
CA GLY A 128 -14.29 -10.34 3.56
C GLY A 128 -13.87 -10.05 2.11
N PHE A 129 -12.85 -10.71 1.58
CA PHE A 129 -12.43 -10.61 0.18
C PHE A 129 -12.94 -11.78 -0.63
N VAL A 130 -13.33 -11.53 -1.90
CA VAL A 130 -13.80 -12.57 -2.82
C VAL A 130 -12.72 -13.65 -2.99
N ASN A 131 -13.10 -14.90 -2.74
CA ASN A 131 -12.18 -16.03 -2.69
C ASN A 131 -11.86 -16.58 -4.10
N VAL A 132 -10.78 -16.10 -4.72
CA VAL A 132 -10.39 -16.46 -6.08
C VAL A 132 -9.09 -17.26 -6.14
N ASN A 133 -8.96 -18.06 -7.19
CA ASN A 133 -7.69 -18.65 -7.59
C ASN A 133 -6.72 -17.52 -8.00
N ARG A 134 -5.52 -17.49 -7.40
CA ARG A 134 -4.54 -16.42 -7.60
C ARG A 134 -4.05 -16.26 -9.05
N HIS A 135 -4.16 -17.30 -9.86
CA HIS A 135 -3.71 -17.30 -11.25
C HIS A 135 -4.83 -16.96 -12.21
N THR A 136 -5.96 -17.65 -12.12
CA THR A 136 -7.07 -17.48 -13.06
C THR A 136 -8.03 -16.36 -12.69
N LEU A 137 -8.02 -15.91 -11.42
CA LEU A 137 -8.92 -14.92 -10.82
C LEU A 137 -10.40 -15.36 -10.85
N ARG A 138 -10.66 -16.66 -11.11
CA ARG A 138 -11.97 -17.28 -10.98
C ARG A 138 -12.19 -17.68 -9.52
N HIS A 139 -13.42 -17.53 -9.04
CA HIS A 139 -13.82 -17.92 -7.70
C HIS A 139 -13.56 -19.41 -7.46
N MET A 140 -13.11 -19.75 -6.24
CA MET A 140 -12.72 -21.12 -5.90
C MET A 140 -13.90 -22.11 -5.89
N LYS A 141 -15.11 -21.63 -5.60
CA LYS A 141 -16.35 -22.45 -5.52
C LYS A 141 -17.27 -22.23 -6.73
N TYR A 142 -17.45 -21.00 -7.20
CA TYR A 142 -18.41 -20.63 -8.22
C TYR A 142 -17.70 -20.39 -9.56
N SER A 143 -17.93 -21.31 -10.51
CA SER A 143 -17.22 -21.31 -11.80
C SER A 143 -17.57 -20.12 -12.72
N ASN A 144 -18.68 -19.45 -12.47
CA ASN A 144 -19.17 -18.29 -13.21
C ASN A 144 -18.88 -16.95 -12.52
N VAL A 145 -18.12 -16.96 -11.41
CA VAL A 145 -17.76 -15.75 -10.67
C VAL A 145 -16.26 -15.47 -10.81
N PHE A 146 -15.92 -14.23 -11.07
CA PHE A 146 -14.56 -13.71 -11.13
C PHE A 146 -14.44 -12.46 -10.28
N ALA A 147 -13.25 -12.20 -9.72
CA ALA A 147 -12.98 -10.95 -9.04
C ALA A 147 -11.53 -10.51 -9.27
N LEU A 148 -11.32 -9.19 -9.25
CA LEU A 148 -10.02 -8.55 -9.45
C LEU A 148 -9.89 -7.29 -8.58
N GLY A 149 -8.68 -6.80 -8.46
CA GLY A 149 -8.39 -5.55 -7.74
C GLY A 149 -8.63 -5.66 -6.23
N ASP A 150 -9.16 -4.58 -5.67
CA ASP A 150 -9.25 -4.38 -4.22
C ASP A 150 -10.18 -5.36 -3.50
N CYS A 151 -11.15 -5.92 -4.20
CA CYS A 151 -12.12 -6.83 -3.61
C CYS A 151 -11.70 -8.31 -3.61
N ALA A 152 -10.67 -8.67 -4.38
CA ALA A 152 -10.18 -10.05 -4.47
C ALA A 152 -9.20 -10.40 -3.37
N ASN A 153 -9.18 -11.67 -2.92
CA ASN A 153 -8.20 -12.17 -1.94
C ASN A 153 -6.82 -12.48 -2.55
N SER A 154 -6.59 -12.10 -3.79
CA SER A 154 -5.29 -12.26 -4.46
C SER A 154 -4.16 -11.65 -3.61
N PRO A 155 -3.05 -12.38 -3.35
CA PRO A 155 -2.03 -11.98 -2.37
C PRO A 155 -1.08 -10.88 -2.85
N ASN A 156 -1.29 -10.32 -4.04
CA ASN A 156 -0.52 -9.18 -4.54
C ASN A 156 -0.87 -7.88 -3.82
N SER A 157 0.02 -6.91 -3.91
CA SER A 157 -0.29 -5.54 -3.51
C SER A 157 -1.47 -4.98 -4.31
N LYS A 158 -2.48 -4.46 -3.59
CA LYS A 158 -3.70 -3.91 -4.19
C LYS A 158 -3.40 -2.51 -4.76
N THR A 159 -3.01 -2.47 -6.04
CA THR A 159 -2.68 -1.24 -6.77
C THR A 159 -3.51 -1.13 -8.04
N ALA A 160 -3.64 0.09 -8.58
CA ALA A 160 -4.33 0.31 -9.86
C ALA A 160 -3.66 -0.46 -11.00
N ALA A 161 -2.32 -0.53 -11.02
CA ALA A 161 -1.56 -1.28 -12.01
C ALA A 161 -1.83 -2.80 -11.93
N ALA A 162 -1.91 -3.34 -10.70
CA ALA A 162 -2.30 -4.74 -10.49
C ALA A 162 -3.72 -5.00 -11.02
N ALA A 163 -4.69 -4.14 -10.71
CA ALA A 163 -6.05 -4.28 -11.21
C ALA A 163 -6.11 -4.22 -12.74
N ALA A 164 -5.33 -3.34 -13.36
CA ALA A 164 -5.22 -3.24 -14.83
C ALA A 164 -4.64 -4.53 -15.45
N ALA A 165 -3.58 -5.10 -14.89
CA ALA A 165 -3.01 -6.37 -15.34
C ALA A 165 -4.00 -7.53 -15.14
N GLN A 166 -4.65 -7.59 -13.99
CA GLN A 166 -5.68 -8.58 -13.66
C GLN A 166 -6.88 -8.51 -14.61
N SER A 167 -7.28 -7.32 -15.05
CA SER A 167 -8.43 -7.15 -15.94
C SER A 167 -8.25 -7.87 -17.27
N GLN A 168 -7.03 -7.91 -17.81
CA GLN A 168 -6.70 -8.66 -19.03
C GLN A 168 -6.84 -10.17 -18.84
N VAL A 169 -6.48 -10.67 -17.66
CA VAL A 169 -6.61 -12.08 -17.31
C VAL A 169 -8.07 -12.45 -17.14
N VAL A 170 -8.83 -11.64 -16.36
CA VAL A 170 -10.26 -11.88 -16.15
C VAL A 170 -11.03 -11.81 -17.47
N TYR A 171 -10.78 -10.82 -18.32
CA TYR A 171 -11.43 -10.72 -19.63
C TYR A 171 -11.27 -12.00 -20.46
N LYS A 172 -10.03 -12.50 -20.61
CA LYS A 172 -9.74 -13.71 -21.41
C LYS A 172 -10.35 -14.97 -20.79
N ASN A 173 -10.28 -15.12 -19.48
CA ASN A 173 -10.81 -16.28 -18.78
C ASN A 173 -12.33 -16.28 -18.73
N LEU A 174 -12.96 -15.13 -18.51
CA LEU A 174 -14.41 -14.98 -18.54
C LEU A 174 -14.97 -15.30 -19.95
N SER A 175 -14.34 -14.75 -21.00
CA SER A 175 -14.73 -15.06 -22.39
C SER A 175 -14.62 -16.55 -22.68
N ALA A 176 -13.56 -17.22 -22.25
CA ALA A 176 -13.42 -18.68 -22.42
C ALA A 176 -14.54 -19.44 -21.71
N VAL A 177 -14.88 -19.07 -20.48
CA VAL A 177 -15.95 -19.72 -19.72
C VAL A 177 -17.33 -19.50 -20.38
N MET A 178 -17.60 -18.32 -20.93
CA MET A 178 -18.81 -18.04 -21.70
C MET A 178 -18.93 -18.88 -22.96
N GLU A 179 -17.79 -19.32 -23.55
CA GLU A 179 -17.72 -20.27 -24.68
C GLU A 179 -17.71 -21.74 -24.25
N GLY A 180 -17.90 -22.04 -22.97
CA GLY A 180 -17.86 -23.41 -22.42
C GLY A 180 -16.47 -24.00 -22.29
N LYS A 181 -15.41 -23.16 -22.32
CA LYS A 181 -14.00 -23.55 -22.18
C LYS A 181 -13.49 -23.26 -20.77
N ASP A 182 -12.42 -23.93 -20.37
CA ASP A 182 -11.75 -23.62 -19.08
C ASP A 182 -10.91 -22.35 -19.14
N PRO A 183 -10.73 -21.66 -17.99
CA PRO A 183 -9.78 -20.56 -17.87
C PRO A 183 -8.36 -21.02 -18.22
N PHE A 184 -7.67 -20.25 -19.06
CA PHE A 184 -6.34 -20.61 -19.56
C PHE A 184 -5.27 -19.54 -19.31
N LYS A 185 -5.70 -18.30 -19.06
CA LYS A 185 -4.77 -17.18 -18.81
C LYS A 185 -4.41 -17.08 -17.35
N ASN A 186 -3.12 -16.94 -17.06
CA ASN A 186 -2.62 -16.78 -15.71
C ASN A 186 -2.15 -15.36 -15.44
N TYR A 187 -2.46 -14.88 -14.25
CA TYR A 187 -1.89 -13.67 -13.64
C TYR A 187 -0.63 -14.06 -12.85
N ASP A 188 0.44 -13.33 -13.02
CA ASP A 188 1.77 -13.60 -12.45
C ASP A 188 2.04 -12.89 -11.12
N GLY A 189 1.08 -12.06 -10.66
CA GLY A 189 1.22 -11.31 -9.42
C GLY A 189 1.77 -9.90 -9.60
N TYR A 190 1.97 -9.44 -10.84
CA TYR A 190 2.47 -8.11 -11.11
C TYR A 190 1.72 -7.01 -10.35
N ALA A 191 2.46 -6.19 -9.66
CA ALA A 191 1.98 -4.96 -9.04
C ALA A 191 2.99 -3.84 -9.29
N SER A 192 2.50 -2.64 -9.45
CA SER A 192 3.36 -1.46 -9.56
C SER A 192 2.90 -0.37 -8.61
N CYS A 193 3.87 0.27 -7.99
CA CYS A 193 3.65 1.40 -7.11
C CYS A 193 4.66 2.50 -7.43
N PRO A 194 4.31 3.47 -8.29
CA PRO A 194 5.14 4.66 -8.47
C PRO A 194 5.23 5.41 -7.14
N LEU A 195 6.37 5.30 -6.47
CA LEU A 195 6.63 5.93 -5.18
C LEU A 195 7.09 7.37 -5.42
N VAL A 196 6.12 8.27 -5.55
CA VAL A 196 6.39 9.70 -5.78
C VAL A 196 7.14 10.26 -4.58
N THR A 197 8.37 10.70 -4.81
CA THR A 197 9.27 11.25 -3.80
C THR A 197 9.31 12.77 -3.82
N GLY A 198 8.81 13.39 -4.89
CA GLY A 198 8.74 14.85 -5.03
C GLY A 198 7.86 15.24 -6.21
N TYR A 199 7.83 16.53 -6.55
CA TYR A 199 6.97 17.03 -7.63
C TYR A 199 7.35 16.46 -9.01
N ASN A 200 8.63 16.16 -9.22
CA ASN A 200 9.15 15.67 -10.50
C ASN A 200 10.00 14.42 -10.34
N THR A 201 9.93 13.74 -9.21
CA THR A 201 10.74 12.57 -8.91
C THR A 201 9.89 11.43 -8.35
N CYS A 202 10.23 10.20 -8.74
CA CYS A 202 9.63 8.99 -8.18
C CYS A 202 10.60 7.82 -8.28
N ILE A 203 10.44 6.86 -7.36
CA ILE A 203 10.98 5.51 -7.48
C ILE A 203 9.87 4.63 -8.04
N LEU A 204 10.11 3.96 -9.15
CA LEU A 204 9.10 3.13 -9.81
C LEU A 204 9.21 1.67 -9.33
N ALA A 205 8.46 1.32 -8.30
CA ALA A 205 8.47 -0.03 -7.78
C ALA A 205 7.55 -0.95 -8.59
N GLU A 206 8.12 -1.98 -9.21
CA GLU A 206 7.41 -3.07 -9.87
C GLU A 206 7.86 -4.41 -9.30
N PHE A 207 6.92 -5.26 -8.91
CA PHE A 207 7.22 -6.50 -8.20
C PHE A 207 6.11 -7.53 -8.35
N ASP A 208 6.45 -8.79 -8.07
CA ASP A 208 5.56 -9.95 -8.14
C ASP A 208 4.93 -10.34 -6.78
N TYR A 209 4.25 -11.50 -6.77
CA TYR A 209 3.66 -12.10 -5.56
C TYR A 209 4.65 -12.36 -4.41
N ASN A 210 5.93 -12.58 -4.74
CA ASN A 210 6.97 -12.92 -3.78
C ASN A 210 7.77 -11.68 -3.33
N LEU A 211 7.26 -10.49 -3.67
CA LEU A 211 7.93 -9.22 -3.43
C LEU A 211 9.32 -9.13 -4.09
N GLN A 212 9.49 -9.87 -5.21
CA GLN A 212 10.69 -9.77 -6.03
C GLN A 212 10.51 -8.67 -7.08
N PRO A 213 11.54 -7.88 -7.37
CA PRO A 213 11.48 -6.89 -8.44
C PRO A 213 11.09 -7.54 -9.78
N LEU A 214 10.14 -6.93 -10.47
CA LEU A 214 9.65 -7.34 -11.80
C LEU A 214 9.66 -6.11 -12.71
N GLU A 215 10.84 -5.53 -12.91
CA GLU A 215 11.04 -4.26 -13.60
C GLU A 215 10.79 -4.40 -15.10
N THR A 216 9.91 -3.59 -15.65
CA THR A 216 9.52 -3.63 -17.08
C THR A 216 10.13 -2.50 -17.91
N PHE A 217 10.74 -1.50 -17.29
CA PHE A 217 11.39 -0.39 -17.98
C PHE A 217 12.90 -0.61 -18.14
N PRO A 218 13.53 -0.07 -19.22
CA PRO A 218 14.95 -0.30 -19.53
C PRO A 218 15.93 0.57 -18.72
N PHE A 219 15.51 1.10 -17.58
CA PHE A 219 16.34 1.94 -16.71
C PHE A 219 16.24 1.45 -15.26
N ALA A 220 17.21 1.83 -14.43
CA ALA A 220 17.23 1.48 -13.02
C ALA A 220 16.06 2.18 -12.27
N GLN A 221 15.08 1.40 -11.84
CA GLN A 221 13.83 1.89 -11.28
C GLN A 221 13.93 2.24 -9.78
N ALA A 222 14.90 1.67 -9.07
CA ALA A 222 15.19 1.96 -7.66
C ALA A 222 16.06 3.21 -7.47
N LYS A 223 15.88 4.21 -8.31
CA LYS A 223 16.54 5.52 -8.23
C LYS A 223 15.52 6.64 -8.37
N GLU A 224 15.79 7.74 -7.63
CA GLU A 224 15.00 8.98 -7.70
C GLU A 224 15.30 9.78 -8.98
#